data_a827273a3ac629326e0d9742f7fcbe3f
#
_entry.id   a827273a3ac629326e0d9742f7fcbe3f
#
_cell.length_a   1.000
_cell.length_b   1.000
_cell.length_c   1.000
_cell.angle_alpha   90.00
_cell.angle_beta   90.00
_cell.angle_gamma   90.00
#
_symmetry.space_group_name_H-M   'P 1'
#
loop_
_entity.id
_entity.type
_entity.pdbx_description
1 polymer ?
#
loop_
_entity_poly.entity_id
_entity_poly.type
_entity_poly.pdbx_seq_one_letter_code
_entity_poly.pdbx_strand_id
1 'polypeptide(L)'
;MEPLNFEEWLTGVRAPVTTAHIFKRPDLIAELGKLQDLKERGAHPELFEPTLGERSKLDQVRQELEESLVIFHFAPIDEDDDRAILAALPDPDGEPVFAEAPPALPQRATDKQSEAFLAAHRAWQERKEAWARENREAIADYQRRLTDVATDRGAERLARSLVAIEEGDVKRDVRWTAEHIKQLRRRIGGPQLGLLIDAMQQANTAPPKEPDPLD
;
A
#
# COMPACT_ATOMS: atom_id res chain seq x y z
N MET A 1 -7.14 -44.47 20.72
CA MET A 1 -7.13 -43.17 20.08
C MET A 1 -5.69 -42.70 20.08
N GLU A 2 -5.03 -42.69 18.92
CA GLU A 2 -3.65 -42.19 18.84
C GLU A 2 -3.63 -40.69 19.11
N PRO A 3 -2.64 -40.15 19.83
CA PRO A 3 -2.52 -38.73 20.06
C PRO A 3 -2.28 -38.00 18.72
N LEU A 4 -2.97 -36.90 18.54
CA LEU A 4 -2.80 -36.02 17.37
C LEU A 4 -1.34 -35.55 17.31
N ASN A 5 -0.65 -35.85 16.23
CA ASN A 5 0.70 -35.34 16.00
C ASN A 5 0.62 -33.89 15.55
N PHE A 6 1.10 -32.97 16.38
CA PHE A 6 1.05 -31.52 16.12
C PHE A 6 1.80 -31.13 14.83
N GLU A 7 2.93 -31.71 14.55
CA GLU A 7 3.73 -31.49 13.34
C GLU A 7 2.96 -31.92 12.08
N GLU A 8 2.30 -33.06 12.14
CA GLU A 8 1.50 -33.60 11.05
C GLU A 8 0.25 -32.74 10.82
N TRP A 9 -0.37 -32.23 11.89
CA TRP A 9 -1.49 -31.29 11.81
C TRP A 9 -1.05 -29.96 11.20
N LEU A 10 0.11 -29.41 11.60
CA LEU A 10 0.66 -28.17 11.05
C LEU A 10 0.92 -28.24 9.55
N THR A 11 1.30 -29.39 8.99
CA THR A 11 1.53 -29.53 7.55
C THR A 11 0.25 -29.32 6.71
N GLY A 12 -0.92 -29.47 7.33
CA GLY A 12 -2.23 -29.20 6.72
C GLY A 12 -2.72 -27.76 6.84
N VAL A 13 -2.11 -26.99 7.73
CA VAL A 13 -2.48 -25.58 7.95
C VAL A 13 -1.85 -24.70 6.86
N ARG A 14 -2.68 -24.06 6.08
CA ARG A 14 -2.22 -23.09 5.07
C ARG A 14 -2.59 -21.69 5.51
N ALA A 15 -1.62 -20.77 5.47
CA ALA A 15 -1.90 -19.37 5.66
C ALA A 15 -2.85 -18.86 4.55
N PRO A 16 -3.80 -17.95 4.86
CA PRO A 16 -4.62 -17.33 3.84
C PRO A 16 -3.72 -16.61 2.82
N VAL A 17 -3.99 -16.79 1.54
CA VAL A 17 -3.27 -16.13 0.45
C VAL A 17 -4.23 -15.20 -0.25
N THR A 18 -3.85 -13.94 -0.39
CA THR A 18 -4.57 -12.95 -1.19
C THR A 18 -3.82 -12.66 -2.48
N THR A 19 -4.51 -12.11 -3.47
CA THR A 19 -3.92 -11.85 -4.77
C THR A 19 -4.11 -10.40 -5.19
N ALA A 20 -3.12 -9.86 -5.90
CA ALA A 20 -3.23 -8.59 -6.63
C ALA A 20 -2.95 -8.81 -8.12
N HIS A 21 -3.76 -8.21 -8.96
CA HIS A 21 -3.64 -8.26 -10.41
C HIS A 21 -2.94 -6.99 -10.90
N ILE A 22 -1.77 -7.13 -11.50
CA ILE A 22 -0.94 -6.04 -11.98
C ILE A 22 -0.68 -6.23 -13.47
N PHE A 23 -0.77 -5.15 -14.23
CA PHE A 23 -0.45 -5.16 -15.65
C PHE A 23 0.97 -4.66 -15.90
N LYS A 24 1.78 -5.43 -16.66
CA LYS A 24 3.11 -4.98 -17.11
C LYS A 24 3.03 -3.77 -18.05
N ARG A 25 1.90 -3.63 -18.75
CA ARG A 25 1.60 -2.57 -19.71
C ARG A 25 0.45 -1.68 -19.23
N PRO A 26 0.64 -0.88 -18.15
CA PRO A 26 -0.41 0.01 -17.64
C PRO A 26 -0.80 1.11 -18.63
N ASP A 27 0.04 1.44 -19.60
CA ASP A 27 -0.23 2.32 -20.73
C ASP A 27 -1.45 1.87 -21.54
N LEU A 28 -1.63 0.57 -21.73
CA LEU A 28 -2.75 -0.02 -22.45
C LEU A 28 -4.11 0.21 -21.75
N ILE A 29 -4.12 0.37 -20.43
CA ILE A 29 -5.36 0.70 -19.69
C ILE A 29 -5.91 2.05 -20.15
N ALA A 30 -5.03 3.05 -20.28
CA ALA A 30 -5.42 4.38 -20.74
C ALA A 30 -5.81 4.36 -22.25
N GLU A 31 -5.12 3.56 -23.07
CA GLU A 31 -5.45 3.38 -24.47
C GLU A 31 -6.81 2.69 -24.63
N LEU A 32 -7.06 1.61 -23.87
CA LEU A 32 -8.33 0.90 -23.87
C LEU A 32 -9.50 1.84 -23.50
N GLY A 33 -9.35 2.66 -22.45
CA GLY A 33 -10.35 3.64 -22.05
C GLY A 33 -10.66 4.64 -23.17
N LYS A 34 -9.64 5.18 -23.83
CA LYS A 34 -9.84 6.09 -24.99
C LYS A 34 -10.57 5.42 -26.15
N LEU A 35 -10.24 4.17 -26.45
CA LEU A 35 -10.92 3.43 -27.51
C LEU A 35 -12.39 3.16 -27.16
N GLN A 36 -12.67 2.82 -25.89
CA GLN A 36 -14.05 2.64 -25.42
C GLN A 36 -14.87 3.92 -25.54
N ASP A 37 -14.32 5.08 -25.10
CA ASP A 37 -14.95 6.38 -25.23
C ASP A 37 -15.24 6.72 -26.72
N LEU A 38 -14.31 6.45 -27.64
CA LEU A 38 -14.49 6.67 -29.06
C LEU A 38 -15.60 5.79 -29.64
N LYS A 39 -15.66 4.52 -29.22
CA LYS A 39 -16.69 3.59 -29.62
C LYS A 39 -18.09 4.05 -29.15
N GLU A 40 -18.21 4.47 -27.89
CA GLU A 40 -19.47 4.99 -27.34
C GLU A 40 -19.96 6.25 -28.05
N ARG A 41 -19.06 7.09 -28.53
CA ARG A 41 -19.36 8.29 -29.30
C ARG A 41 -19.65 8.00 -30.78
N GLY A 42 -19.52 6.76 -31.22
CA GLY A 42 -19.67 6.40 -32.65
C GLY A 42 -18.60 7.01 -33.56
N ALA A 43 -17.46 7.40 -32.97
CA ALA A 43 -16.34 7.99 -33.72
C ALA A 43 -15.42 6.87 -34.22
N HIS A 44 -14.85 7.04 -35.42
CA HIS A 44 -13.87 6.14 -36.00
C HIS A 44 -14.29 4.66 -36.09
N PRO A 45 -15.42 4.32 -36.76
CA PRO A 45 -15.90 2.94 -36.84
C PRO A 45 -14.85 1.97 -37.38
N GLU A 46 -13.91 2.44 -38.22
CA GLU A 46 -12.81 1.66 -38.78
C GLU A 46 -11.87 1.05 -37.73
N LEU A 47 -11.82 1.59 -36.51
CA LEU A 47 -11.02 1.06 -35.39
C LEU A 47 -11.70 -0.14 -34.70
N PHE A 48 -13.00 -0.32 -34.93
CA PHE A 48 -13.83 -1.27 -34.21
C PHE A 48 -14.40 -2.38 -35.11
N GLU A 49 -14.40 -2.17 -36.43
CA GLU A 49 -14.82 -3.17 -37.39
C GLU A 49 -13.62 -4.06 -37.77
N PRO A 50 -13.69 -5.37 -37.55
CA PRO A 50 -12.64 -6.27 -37.99
C PRO A 50 -12.65 -6.34 -39.53
N THR A 51 -11.53 -6.01 -40.14
CA THR A 51 -11.28 -6.38 -41.56
C THR A 51 -11.13 -7.88 -41.68
N LEU A 52 -11.44 -8.44 -42.84
CA LEU A 52 -11.45 -9.89 -43.09
C LEU A 52 -10.10 -10.53 -42.63
N GLY A 53 -10.13 -11.25 -41.49
CA GLY A 53 -8.97 -11.94 -40.91
C GLY A 53 -8.13 -11.14 -39.90
N GLU A 54 -8.48 -9.87 -39.61
CA GLU A 54 -7.80 -9.05 -38.60
C GLU A 54 -8.74 -8.76 -37.43
N ARG A 55 -8.17 -8.68 -36.21
CA ARG A 55 -8.91 -8.25 -35.03
C ARG A 55 -9.08 -6.74 -35.02
N SER A 56 -10.17 -6.25 -34.45
CA SER A 56 -10.33 -4.81 -34.22
C SER A 56 -9.21 -4.25 -33.35
N LYS A 57 -8.89 -2.96 -33.46
CA LYS A 57 -7.86 -2.33 -32.60
C LYS A 57 -8.22 -2.46 -31.12
N LEU A 58 -9.49 -2.37 -30.78
CA LEU A 58 -9.98 -2.55 -29.41
C LEU A 58 -9.68 -3.97 -28.88
N ASP A 59 -9.89 -5.00 -29.71
CA ASP A 59 -9.64 -6.39 -29.31
C ASP A 59 -8.14 -6.68 -29.21
N GLN A 60 -7.32 -6.08 -30.07
CA GLN A 60 -5.86 -6.18 -29.99
C GLN A 60 -5.35 -5.60 -28.67
N VAL A 61 -5.74 -4.37 -28.33
CA VAL A 61 -5.32 -3.70 -27.08
C VAL A 61 -5.80 -4.48 -25.85
N ARG A 62 -7.04 -5.02 -25.88
CA ARG A 62 -7.56 -5.85 -24.80
C ARG A 62 -6.75 -7.13 -24.61
N GLN A 63 -6.43 -7.82 -25.71
CA GLN A 63 -5.60 -9.01 -25.66
C GLN A 63 -4.19 -8.72 -25.14
N GLU A 64 -3.52 -7.68 -25.65
CA GLU A 64 -2.19 -7.28 -25.17
C GLU A 64 -2.22 -6.93 -23.66
N LEU A 65 -3.31 -6.31 -23.18
CA LEU A 65 -3.48 -6.02 -21.76
C LEU A 65 -3.63 -7.31 -20.94
N GLU A 66 -4.46 -8.26 -21.39
CA GLU A 66 -4.64 -9.57 -20.74
C GLU A 66 -3.32 -10.36 -20.71
N GLU A 67 -2.57 -10.39 -21.81
CA GLU A 67 -1.25 -11.03 -21.88
C GLU A 67 -0.21 -10.36 -20.97
N SER A 68 -0.43 -9.09 -20.61
CA SER A 68 0.44 -8.36 -19.69
C SER A 68 0.10 -8.55 -18.21
N LEU A 69 -0.97 -9.28 -17.90
CA LEU A 69 -1.42 -9.53 -16.53
C LEU A 69 -0.43 -10.41 -15.77
N VAL A 70 -0.12 -9.96 -14.55
CA VAL A 70 0.67 -10.72 -13.56
C VAL A 70 -0.11 -10.75 -12.27
N ILE A 71 -0.25 -11.93 -11.68
CA ILE A 71 -0.92 -12.12 -10.39
C ILE A 71 0.14 -12.28 -9.31
N PHE A 72 0.09 -11.42 -8.32
CA PHE A 72 0.96 -11.44 -7.14
C PHE A 72 0.22 -12.10 -5.99
N HIS A 73 0.85 -13.07 -5.34
CA HIS A 73 0.29 -13.82 -4.23
C HIS A 73 0.95 -13.41 -2.93
N PHE A 74 0.16 -12.98 -1.95
CA PHE A 74 0.63 -12.50 -0.65
C PHE A 74 0.15 -13.42 0.47
N ALA A 75 1.06 -13.78 1.38
CA ALA A 75 0.76 -14.41 2.65
C ALA A 75 0.86 -13.40 3.79
N PRO A 76 0.24 -13.64 4.94
CA PRO A 76 0.41 -12.81 6.12
C PRO A 76 1.88 -12.74 6.55
N ILE A 77 2.27 -11.59 7.08
CA ILE A 77 3.56 -11.42 7.78
C ILE A 77 3.33 -11.78 9.25
N ASP A 78 4.21 -12.57 9.85
CA ASP A 78 4.12 -12.84 11.27
C ASP A 78 4.60 -11.64 12.12
N GLU A 79 4.26 -11.66 13.42
CA GLU A 79 4.63 -10.58 14.34
C GLU A 79 6.13 -10.45 14.54
N ASP A 80 6.89 -11.54 14.45
CA ASP A 80 8.35 -11.55 14.64
C ASP A 80 9.03 -10.91 13.44
N ASP A 81 8.55 -11.19 12.22
CA ASP A 81 9.00 -10.53 11.00
C ASP A 81 8.69 -9.01 11.02
N ASP A 82 7.48 -8.62 11.43
CA ASP A 82 7.14 -7.18 11.53
C ASP A 82 7.98 -6.47 12.58
N ARG A 83 8.20 -7.10 13.74
CA ARG A 83 9.08 -6.59 14.78
C ARG A 83 10.53 -6.47 14.32
N ALA A 84 11.02 -7.44 13.54
CA ALA A 84 12.36 -7.38 12.96
C ALA A 84 12.51 -6.23 11.96
N ILE A 85 11.49 -5.94 11.14
CA ILE A 85 11.46 -4.79 10.24
C ILE A 85 11.55 -3.48 11.03
N LEU A 86 10.73 -3.32 12.07
CA LEU A 86 10.73 -2.12 12.91
C LEU A 86 12.07 -1.92 13.62
N ALA A 87 12.71 -2.99 14.10
CA ALA A 87 14.01 -2.92 14.74
C ALA A 87 15.14 -2.57 13.76
N ALA A 88 15.08 -3.07 12.52
CA ALA A 88 16.07 -2.78 11.48
C ALA A 88 15.94 -1.37 10.90
N LEU A 89 14.74 -0.81 10.91
CA LEU A 89 14.40 0.50 10.35
C LEU A 89 13.70 1.35 11.43
N PRO A 90 14.41 1.82 12.47
CA PRO A 90 13.82 2.63 13.52
C PRO A 90 13.36 4.00 12.99
N ASP A 91 12.48 4.66 13.75
CA ASP A 91 12.12 6.05 13.44
C ASP A 91 13.36 6.94 13.51
N PRO A 92 13.45 7.98 12.67
CA PRO A 92 14.61 8.86 12.68
C PRO A 92 14.72 9.64 13.99
N ASP A 93 15.93 9.75 14.50
CA ASP A 93 16.21 10.56 15.69
C ASP A 93 16.07 12.05 15.41
N GLY A 94 15.89 12.83 16.50
CA GLY A 94 15.93 14.28 16.43
C GLY A 94 14.64 14.92 15.94
N GLU A 95 13.49 14.39 16.37
CA GLU A 95 12.20 15.05 16.13
C GLU A 95 12.23 16.49 16.64
N PRO A 96 11.93 17.51 15.80
CA PRO A 96 11.82 18.88 16.24
C PRO A 96 10.57 19.05 17.10
N VAL A 97 10.76 19.25 18.40
CA VAL A 97 9.64 19.38 19.36
C VAL A 97 9.60 20.79 19.93
N PHE A 98 8.41 21.39 19.95
CA PHE A 98 8.15 22.62 20.69
C PHE A 98 8.06 22.28 22.18
N ALA A 99 9.10 22.68 22.92
CA ALA A 99 9.29 22.25 24.32
C ALA A 99 8.27 22.83 25.33
N GLU A 100 7.55 23.90 24.97
CA GLU A 100 6.61 24.55 25.86
C GLU A 100 5.25 23.82 25.88
N ALA A 101 4.84 23.33 27.06
CA ALA A 101 3.54 22.68 27.22
C ALA A 101 2.38 23.68 27.05
N PRO A 102 1.23 23.25 26.51
CA PRO A 102 0.06 24.10 26.41
C PRO A 102 -0.45 24.48 27.82
N PRO A 103 -0.99 25.70 28.00
CA PRO A 103 -1.64 26.08 29.24
C PRO A 103 -2.75 25.09 29.63
N ALA A 104 -2.87 24.78 30.91
CA ALA A 104 -3.92 23.91 31.42
C ALA A 104 -5.09 24.75 32.02
N LEU A 105 -6.33 24.39 31.69
CA LEU A 105 -7.49 24.96 32.29
C LEU A 105 -7.81 24.20 33.58
N PRO A 106 -8.03 24.88 34.76
CA PRO A 106 -8.47 24.24 36.00
C PRO A 106 -9.84 23.57 35.82
N GLN A 107 -10.05 22.40 36.45
CA GLN A 107 -11.30 21.63 36.33
C GLN A 107 -12.57 22.40 36.75
N ARG A 108 -12.43 23.43 37.65
CA ARG A 108 -13.48 24.33 38.07
C ARG A 108 -13.01 25.77 37.91
N ALA A 109 -12.92 26.22 36.66
CA ALA A 109 -12.49 27.58 36.38
C ALA A 109 -13.62 28.59 36.59
N THR A 110 -13.30 29.72 37.22
CA THR A 110 -14.15 30.90 37.20
C THR A 110 -14.08 31.62 35.86
N ASP A 111 -15.02 32.50 35.53
CA ASP A 111 -15.02 33.23 34.24
C ASP A 111 -13.71 33.99 34.05
N LYS A 112 -13.17 34.65 35.07
CA LYS A 112 -11.87 35.33 35.02
C LYS A 112 -10.69 34.38 34.72
N GLN A 113 -10.74 33.17 35.28
CA GLN A 113 -9.73 32.15 35.02
C GLN A 113 -9.84 31.62 33.59
N SER A 114 -11.06 31.48 33.05
CA SER A 114 -11.34 31.08 31.70
C SER A 114 -10.85 32.12 30.68
N GLU A 115 -11.07 33.43 30.96
CA GLU A 115 -10.52 34.51 30.12
C GLU A 115 -8.98 34.53 30.13
N ALA A 116 -8.38 34.39 31.30
CA ALA A 116 -6.91 34.33 31.43
C ALA A 116 -6.31 33.11 30.71
N PHE A 117 -6.99 31.96 30.79
CA PHE A 117 -6.59 30.75 30.03
C PHE A 117 -6.64 31.00 28.53
N LEU A 118 -7.73 31.58 28.01
CA LEU A 118 -7.86 31.86 26.59
C LEU A 118 -6.77 32.81 26.08
N ALA A 119 -6.43 33.84 26.88
CA ALA A 119 -5.31 34.75 26.55
C ALA A 119 -3.96 34.01 26.54
N ALA A 120 -3.70 33.19 27.57
CA ALA A 120 -2.47 32.40 27.66
C ALA A 120 -2.36 31.37 26.54
N HIS A 121 -3.47 30.75 26.17
CA HIS A 121 -3.54 29.77 25.08
C HIS A 121 -3.27 30.41 23.71
N ARG A 122 -3.81 31.62 23.44
CA ARG A 122 -3.49 32.37 22.21
C ARG A 122 -2.01 32.71 22.15
N ALA A 123 -1.44 33.26 23.24
CA ALA A 123 -0.02 33.59 23.30
C ALA A 123 0.88 32.34 23.12
N TRP A 124 0.47 31.20 23.66
CA TRP A 124 1.17 29.92 23.43
C TRP A 124 1.09 29.48 21.96
N GLN A 125 -0.09 29.59 21.31
CA GLN A 125 -0.25 29.27 19.88
C GLN A 125 0.65 30.17 19.01
N GLU A 126 0.68 31.48 19.28
CA GLU A 126 1.53 32.41 18.55
C GLU A 126 3.01 32.04 18.67
N ARG A 127 3.48 31.66 19.87
CA ARG A 127 4.87 31.21 20.08
C ARG A 127 5.15 29.89 19.37
N LYS A 128 4.20 28.94 19.40
CA LYS A 128 4.31 27.67 18.68
C LYS A 128 4.40 27.88 17.16
N GLU A 129 3.59 28.78 16.62
CA GLU A 129 3.63 29.12 15.20
C GLU A 129 4.93 29.84 14.81
N ALA A 130 5.42 30.74 15.66
CA ALA A 130 6.72 31.40 15.45
C ALA A 130 7.84 30.37 15.43
N TRP A 131 7.87 29.48 16.43
CA TRP A 131 8.83 28.38 16.50
C TRP A 131 8.76 27.48 15.27
N ALA A 132 7.55 27.11 14.80
CA ALA A 132 7.38 26.28 13.62
C ALA A 132 7.88 26.97 12.34
N ARG A 133 7.74 28.29 12.24
CA ARG A 133 8.32 29.07 11.12
C ARG A 133 9.85 29.08 11.17
N GLU A 134 10.45 29.30 12.35
CA GLU A 134 11.89 29.32 12.55
C GLU A 134 12.51 27.92 12.32
N ASN A 135 11.79 26.86 12.68
CA ASN A 135 12.27 25.47 12.55
C ASN A 135 11.74 24.76 11.30
N ARG A 136 11.17 25.48 10.33
CA ARG A 136 10.50 24.92 9.16
C ARG A 136 11.36 23.93 8.39
N GLU A 137 12.64 24.23 8.21
CA GLU A 137 13.57 23.36 7.48
C GLU A 137 13.85 22.07 8.24
N ALA A 138 14.08 22.16 9.56
CA ALA A 138 14.31 21.00 10.40
C ALA A 138 13.08 20.08 10.46
N ILE A 139 11.87 20.66 10.55
CA ILE A 139 10.61 19.93 10.52
C ILE A 139 10.44 19.23 9.17
N ALA A 140 10.67 19.95 8.06
CA ALA A 140 10.54 19.38 6.72
C ALA A 140 11.58 18.27 6.46
N ASP A 141 12.80 18.42 6.99
CA ASP A 141 13.83 17.38 6.89
C ASP A 141 13.46 16.13 7.70
N TYR A 142 13.00 16.31 8.93
CA TYR A 142 12.52 15.20 9.76
C TYR A 142 11.35 14.46 9.09
N GLN A 143 10.36 15.17 8.54
CA GLN A 143 9.23 14.59 7.83
C GLN A 143 9.66 13.80 6.58
N ARG A 144 10.68 14.29 5.85
CA ARG A 144 11.24 13.52 4.71
C ARG A 144 11.86 12.21 5.20
N ARG A 145 12.72 12.26 6.22
CA ARG A 145 13.35 11.06 6.78
C ARG A 145 12.33 10.06 7.30
N LEU A 146 11.27 10.54 7.95
CA LEU A 146 10.16 9.70 8.42
C LEU A 146 9.43 9.03 7.26
N THR A 147 9.18 9.77 6.17
CA THR A 147 8.56 9.25 4.94
C THR A 147 9.45 8.21 4.26
N ASP A 148 10.76 8.43 4.24
CA ASP A 148 11.73 7.49 3.66
C ASP A 148 11.73 6.18 4.45
N VAL A 149 11.82 6.25 5.78
CA VAL A 149 11.75 5.07 6.66
C VAL A 149 10.42 4.33 6.50
N ALA A 150 9.29 5.05 6.47
CA ALA A 150 7.98 4.43 6.23
C ALA A 150 7.89 3.73 4.87
N THR A 151 8.49 4.33 3.84
CA THR A 151 8.58 3.74 2.50
C THR A 151 9.42 2.46 2.51
N ASP A 152 10.54 2.47 3.22
CA ASP A 152 11.45 1.33 3.33
C ASP A 152 10.80 0.18 4.12
N ARG A 153 10.15 0.48 5.24
CA ARG A 153 9.33 -0.50 5.99
C ARG A 153 8.23 -1.12 5.12
N GLY A 154 7.53 -0.29 4.34
CA GLY A 154 6.51 -0.76 3.40
C GLY A 154 7.07 -1.69 2.33
N ALA A 155 8.24 -1.39 1.79
CA ALA A 155 8.91 -2.24 0.80
C ALA A 155 9.37 -3.57 1.41
N GLU A 156 9.89 -3.57 2.65
CA GLU A 156 10.26 -4.80 3.38
C GLU A 156 9.04 -5.68 3.67
N ARG A 157 7.92 -5.08 4.13
CA ARG A 157 6.68 -5.81 4.35
C ARG A 157 6.16 -6.46 3.08
N LEU A 158 6.09 -5.71 1.97
CA LEU A 158 5.67 -6.26 0.67
C LEU A 158 6.59 -7.39 0.20
N ALA A 159 7.91 -7.24 0.38
CA ALA A 159 8.88 -8.26 -0.02
C ALA A 159 8.71 -9.56 0.77
N ARG A 160 8.48 -9.47 2.08
CA ARG A 160 8.31 -10.65 2.96
C ARG A 160 6.96 -11.33 2.79
N SER A 161 5.91 -10.57 2.53
CA SER A 161 4.58 -11.13 2.31
C SER A 161 4.38 -11.72 0.92
N LEU A 162 5.17 -11.32 -0.09
CA LEU A 162 5.10 -11.84 -1.44
C LEU A 162 5.68 -13.25 -1.52
N VAL A 163 4.84 -14.25 -1.78
CA VAL A 163 5.24 -15.67 -1.81
C VAL A 163 5.34 -16.24 -3.21
N ALA A 164 4.51 -15.76 -4.16
CA ALA A 164 4.55 -16.25 -5.52
C ALA A 164 4.07 -15.18 -6.52
N ILE A 165 4.46 -15.38 -7.78
CA ILE A 165 3.99 -14.62 -8.94
C ILE A 165 3.48 -15.61 -9.98
N GLU A 166 2.38 -15.25 -10.65
CA GLU A 166 1.77 -16.04 -11.70
C GLU A 166 1.67 -15.20 -12.98
N GLU A 167 2.17 -15.74 -14.07
CA GLU A 167 2.11 -15.17 -15.41
C GLU A 167 1.52 -16.21 -16.37
N GLY A 168 0.32 -15.92 -16.90
CA GLY A 168 -0.46 -16.91 -17.63
C GLY A 168 -0.73 -18.11 -16.72
N ASP A 169 -0.43 -19.33 -17.18
CA ASP A 169 -0.63 -20.58 -16.43
C ASP A 169 0.56 -20.98 -15.55
N VAL A 170 1.59 -20.12 -15.44
CA VAL A 170 2.83 -20.45 -14.75
C VAL A 170 2.96 -19.69 -13.43
N LYS A 171 2.75 -20.41 -12.32
CA LYS A 171 3.01 -19.90 -10.97
C LYS A 171 4.41 -20.25 -10.53
N ARG A 172 5.14 -19.27 -9.96
CA ARG A 172 6.51 -19.40 -9.47
C ARG A 172 6.62 -18.80 -8.07
N ASP A 173 7.19 -19.56 -7.17
CA ASP A 173 7.58 -19.04 -5.86
C ASP A 173 8.70 -18.01 -6.03
N VAL A 174 8.61 -16.91 -5.28
CA VAL A 174 9.58 -15.83 -5.36
C VAL A 174 10.08 -15.44 -3.98
N ARG A 175 11.31 -14.94 -3.95
CA ARG A 175 11.92 -14.32 -2.76
C ARG A 175 12.48 -12.97 -3.19
N TRP A 176 11.65 -11.97 -3.11
CA TRP A 176 12.05 -10.62 -3.44
C TRP A 176 12.62 -9.91 -2.21
N THR A 177 13.41 -8.88 -2.49
CA THR A 177 13.95 -7.97 -1.48
C THR A 177 13.20 -6.63 -1.57
N ALA A 178 13.33 -5.80 -0.54
CA ALA A 178 12.80 -4.44 -0.55
C ALA A 178 13.29 -3.64 -1.77
N GLU A 179 14.53 -3.86 -2.21
CA GLU A 179 15.05 -3.17 -3.41
C GLU A 179 14.32 -3.60 -4.69
N HIS A 180 13.96 -4.87 -4.84
CA HIS A 180 13.12 -5.32 -5.95
C HIS A 180 11.74 -4.64 -5.92
N ILE A 181 11.14 -4.48 -4.74
CA ILE A 181 9.87 -3.77 -4.57
C ILE A 181 10.00 -2.28 -4.93
N LYS A 182 11.09 -1.62 -4.50
CA LYS A 182 11.36 -0.22 -4.85
C LYS A 182 11.54 -0.04 -6.37
N GLN A 183 12.20 -0.98 -7.05
CA GLN A 183 12.33 -0.96 -8.50
C GLN A 183 10.99 -1.19 -9.20
N LEU A 184 10.18 -2.14 -8.71
CA LEU A 184 8.83 -2.39 -9.21
C LEU A 184 7.98 -1.12 -9.08
N ARG A 185 7.95 -0.49 -7.89
CA ARG A 185 7.22 0.77 -7.62
C ARG A 185 7.50 1.85 -8.67
N ARG A 186 8.77 2.01 -9.07
CA ARG A 186 9.17 3.02 -10.08
C ARG A 186 8.58 2.73 -11.47
N ARG A 187 8.25 1.47 -11.76
CA ARG A 187 7.76 1.03 -13.08
C ARG A 187 6.24 0.95 -13.18
N ILE A 188 5.57 0.46 -12.13
CA ILE A 188 4.11 0.22 -12.17
C ILE A 188 3.27 1.45 -11.81
N GLY A 189 3.87 2.46 -11.15
CA GLY A 189 3.18 3.66 -10.69
C GLY A 189 2.32 3.46 -9.45
N GLY A 190 1.81 4.59 -8.92
CA GLY A 190 1.06 4.63 -7.66
C GLY A 190 -0.21 3.77 -7.62
N PRO A 191 -1.10 3.84 -8.63
CA PRO A 191 -2.35 3.08 -8.60
C PRO A 191 -2.15 1.57 -8.49
N GLN A 192 -1.23 0.99 -9.28
CA GLN A 192 -0.95 -0.44 -9.22
C GLN A 192 -0.20 -0.84 -7.94
N LEU A 193 0.66 0.04 -7.43
CA LEU A 193 1.28 -0.18 -6.11
C LEU A 193 0.22 -0.25 -5.00
N GLY A 194 -0.83 0.60 -5.08
CA GLY A 194 -1.96 0.54 -4.16
C GLY A 194 -2.59 -0.85 -4.11
N LEU A 195 -2.82 -1.48 -5.26
CA LEU A 195 -3.38 -2.85 -5.32
C LEU A 195 -2.50 -3.88 -4.61
N LEU A 196 -1.17 -3.77 -4.71
CA LEU A 196 -0.24 -4.65 -3.99
C LEU A 196 -0.34 -4.45 -2.47
N ILE A 197 -0.39 -3.19 -2.03
CA ILE A 197 -0.52 -2.84 -0.60
C ILE A 197 -1.85 -3.35 -0.04
N ASP A 198 -2.94 -3.14 -0.76
CA ASP A 198 -4.27 -3.58 -0.35
C ASP A 198 -4.33 -5.12 -0.23
N ALA A 199 -3.77 -5.85 -1.19
CA ALA A 199 -3.71 -7.31 -1.13
C ALA A 199 -2.87 -7.81 0.07
N MET A 200 -1.71 -7.20 0.32
CA MET A 200 -0.89 -7.49 1.51
C MET A 200 -1.66 -7.21 2.81
N GLN A 201 -2.37 -6.08 2.90
CA GLN A 201 -3.17 -5.75 4.08
C GLN A 201 -4.32 -6.73 4.28
N GLN A 202 -4.99 -7.13 3.20
CA GLN A 202 -6.04 -8.14 3.23
C GLN A 202 -5.48 -9.50 3.71
N ALA A 203 -4.30 -9.92 3.27
CA ALA A 203 -3.67 -11.14 3.76
C ALA A 203 -3.48 -11.13 5.29
N ASN A 204 -3.12 -9.97 5.87
CA ASN A 204 -2.90 -9.82 7.31
C ASN A 204 -4.21 -9.69 8.13
N THR A 205 -5.32 -9.31 7.51
CA THR A 205 -6.57 -8.97 8.23
C THR A 205 -7.74 -9.90 7.89
N ALA A 206 -7.67 -10.63 6.78
CA ALA A 206 -8.75 -11.53 6.38
C ALA A 206 -8.87 -12.70 7.36
N PRO A 207 -10.07 -12.99 7.88
CA PRO A 207 -10.29 -14.24 8.58
C PRO A 207 -10.02 -15.40 7.61
N PRO A 208 -9.54 -16.55 8.13
CA PRO A 208 -9.38 -17.73 7.29
C PRO A 208 -10.72 -18.02 6.59
N LYS A 209 -10.68 -18.19 5.26
CA LYS A 209 -11.89 -18.61 4.52
C LYS A 209 -12.33 -19.95 5.09
N GLU A 210 -13.53 -19.99 5.62
CA GLU A 210 -14.17 -21.27 5.91
C GLU A 210 -14.21 -22.07 4.59
N PRO A 211 -13.75 -23.33 4.57
CA PRO A 211 -13.88 -24.15 3.39
C PRO A 211 -15.36 -24.26 3.05
N ASP A 212 -15.70 -24.02 1.77
CA ASP A 212 -17.06 -24.24 1.31
C ASP A 212 -17.40 -25.72 1.53
N PRO A 213 -18.41 -26.06 2.34
CA PRO A 213 -18.73 -27.47 2.62
C PRO A 213 -19.23 -28.25 1.40
N LEU A 214 -19.25 -27.60 0.21
CA LEU A 214 -19.73 -28.17 -1.07
C LEU A 214 -18.63 -28.28 -2.15
N ASP A 215 -17.36 -27.95 -1.86
CA ASP A 215 -16.24 -28.22 -2.76
C ASP A 215 -15.62 -29.62 -2.55
#